data_b14bb614b1c478c876f4db1b76e1093f
#
_entry.id   b14bb614b1c478c876f4db1b76e1093f
#
_cell.length_a   1.000
_cell.length_b   1.000
_cell.length_c   1.000
_cell.angle_alpha   90.00
_cell.angle_beta   90.00
_cell.angle_gamma   90.00
#
_symmetry.space_group_name_H-M   'P 1'
#
loop_
_entity.id
_entity.type
_entity.pdbx_description
1 polymer ?
#
loop_
_entity_poly.entity_id
_entity_poly.type
_entity_poly.pdbx_seq_one_letter_code
_entity_poly.pdbx_strand_id
1 'polypeptide(L)'
;KNVLSASIATVLLGSTGAFAANDRGFTSDTDWSEEQAGFNGHVGTTFEYETKSTDNYLGKTVKEYTKTHEIFQAYFSQPNWQFAAIYGLKSIDRRQEEKGYHENETSLQNYISLNKTFTIGNGFDFSLVYDLMYTDGNIDSPYVTGLHTVTVDNSFRPTLTYFNSDWNAGFYSNVEYLYSRNDKSSWGVREEEGQSILFQPYKRFGAWEFGIEFFYQKKHNDEFNHGKINDRSIYTETYYEPIIKYAFENAGNLYLRT
;
A
#
# COMPACT_ATOMS: atom_id res chain seq x y z
N LYS A 1 -12.49 1.18 21.18
CA LYS A 1 -11.99 0.93 19.79
C LYS A 1 -10.73 0.10 19.91
N ASN A 2 -10.81 -1.21 19.83
CA ASN A 2 -9.64 -2.07 19.84
C ASN A 2 -9.60 -2.74 18.49
N VAL A 3 -8.68 -2.29 17.65
CA VAL A 3 -8.29 -3.00 16.43
C VAL A 3 -7.14 -3.92 16.84
N LEU A 4 -7.39 -5.20 16.97
CA LEU A 4 -6.35 -6.22 17.09
C LEU A 4 -6.08 -6.75 15.68
N SER A 5 -5.04 -6.23 15.03
CA SER A 5 -4.47 -6.84 13.84
C SER A 5 -3.35 -7.77 14.29
N ALA A 6 -3.54 -9.06 14.08
CA ALA A 6 -2.48 -10.05 14.26
C ALA A 6 -2.02 -10.51 12.88
N SER A 7 -0.94 -9.95 12.38
CA SER A 7 -0.27 -10.42 11.17
C SER A 7 0.68 -11.55 11.52
N ILE A 8 0.45 -12.73 10.98
CA ILE A 8 1.40 -13.85 11.04
C ILE A 8 2.14 -13.88 9.71
N ALA A 9 3.30 -13.25 9.66
CA ALA A 9 4.21 -13.34 8.53
C ALA A 9 5.02 -14.64 8.64
N THR A 10 4.85 -15.56 7.71
CA THR A 10 5.69 -16.77 7.61
C THR A 10 6.92 -16.48 6.76
N VAL A 11 8.08 -16.70 7.38
CA VAL A 11 9.41 -16.35 6.89
C VAL A 11 9.78 -17.09 5.61
N LEU A 12 10.27 -16.36 4.67
CA LEU A 12 10.96 -16.79 3.47
C LEU A 12 12.34 -17.37 3.78
N LEU A 13 12.60 -18.53 3.23
CA LEU A 13 13.95 -19.08 3.12
C LEU A 13 14.71 -18.37 1.98
N GLY A 14 15.69 -17.57 2.35
CA GLY A 14 16.86 -17.25 1.53
C GLY A 14 16.71 -16.12 0.52
N SER A 15 17.04 -14.95 0.95
CA SER A 15 17.98 -14.02 0.30
C SER A 15 18.01 -12.69 1.05
N THR A 16 19.17 -12.20 1.30
CA THR A 16 19.46 -10.90 1.89
C THR A 16 18.92 -9.77 1.00
N GLY A 17 17.87 -9.13 1.48
CA GLY A 17 17.24 -8.00 0.78
C GLY A 17 15.72 -8.01 0.99
N ALA A 18 15.28 -7.88 2.25
CA ALA A 18 13.86 -7.68 2.52
C ALA A 18 13.47 -6.26 2.11
N PHE A 19 13.00 -6.11 0.90
CA PHE A 19 12.26 -4.93 0.52
C PHE A 19 10.85 -5.07 1.08
N ALA A 20 10.49 -4.23 2.03
CA ALA A 20 9.12 -4.10 2.47
C ALA A 20 8.31 -3.48 1.30
N ALA A 21 7.77 -4.32 0.44
CA ALA A 21 6.69 -3.88 -0.42
C ALA A 21 5.49 -3.64 0.50
N ASN A 22 5.03 -2.42 0.57
CA ASN A 22 3.70 -2.13 1.09
C ASN A 22 2.67 -2.88 0.22
N ASP A 23 1.45 -3.08 0.71
CA ASP A 23 0.34 -3.65 -0.06
C ASP A 23 0.11 -2.99 -1.44
N ARG A 24 0.79 -1.88 -1.72
CA ARG A 24 0.69 -1.05 -2.92
C ARG A 24 1.97 -0.92 -3.74
N GLY A 25 2.98 -1.78 -3.55
CA GLY A 25 4.20 -1.73 -4.35
C GLY A 25 5.40 -1.03 -3.67
N PHE A 26 6.25 -0.36 -4.44
CA PHE A 26 7.48 0.26 -3.93
C PHE A 26 7.21 1.36 -2.91
N THR A 27 7.95 1.30 -1.79
CA THR A 27 8.20 2.50 -1.00
C THR A 27 9.32 3.31 -1.67
N SER A 28 9.38 4.60 -1.40
CA SER A 28 10.42 5.49 -1.93
C SER A 28 11.82 5.20 -1.38
N ASP A 29 11.93 4.33 -0.39
CA ASP A 29 13.19 3.99 0.29
C ASP A 29 13.94 2.85 -0.41
N THR A 30 13.85 2.75 -1.73
CA THR A 30 14.64 1.79 -2.49
C THR A 30 16.11 2.10 -2.31
N ASP A 31 16.83 1.21 -1.62
CA ASP A 31 18.28 1.32 -1.45
C ASP A 31 18.96 0.94 -2.76
N TRP A 32 19.63 1.91 -3.37
CA TRP A 32 20.42 1.74 -4.60
C TRP A 32 21.90 1.48 -4.28
N SER A 33 22.18 0.58 -3.34
CA SER A 33 23.58 0.26 -2.98
C SER A 33 24.37 -0.33 -4.15
N GLU A 34 25.68 -0.06 -4.17
CA GLU A 34 26.60 -0.56 -5.22
C GLU A 34 26.69 -2.10 -5.25
N GLU A 35 26.38 -2.78 -4.15
CA GLU A 35 26.33 -4.24 -4.06
C GLU A 35 25.24 -4.86 -4.96
N GLN A 36 24.27 -4.06 -5.41
CA GLN A 36 23.20 -4.47 -6.32
C GLN A 36 23.45 -4.09 -7.78
N ALA A 37 24.68 -3.82 -8.17
CA ALA A 37 25.02 -3.49 -9.56
C ALA A 37 24.66 -4.64 -10.50
N GLY A 38 23.77 -4.39 -11.46
CA GLY A 38 23.30 -5.37 -12.46
C GLY A 38 21.81 -5.67 -12.38
N PHE A 39 21.41 -6.80 -12.95
CA PHE A 39 20.03 -7.28 -12.88
C PHE A 39 19.84 -8.11 -11.60
N ASN A 40 19.03 -7.61 -10.70
CA ASN A 40 18.62 -8.32 -9.49
C ASN A 40 17.14 -8.60 -9.58
N GLY A 41 16.75 -9.81 -9.22
CA GLY A 41 15.34 -10.19 -9.17
C GLY A 41 15.16 -11.40 -8.25
N HIS A 42 13.97 -11.51 -7.70
CA HIS A 42 13.59 -12.68 -6.94
C HIS A 42 12.17 -13.12 -7.30
N VAL A 43 11.90 -14.38 -7.08
CA VAL A 43 10.58 -14.97 -7.18
C VAL A 43 10.26 -15.55 -5.80
N GLY A 44 9.09 -15.24 -5.29
CA GLY A 44 8.68 -15.70 -3.98
C GLY A 44 7.17 -15.90 -3.88
N THR A 45 6.75 -16.61 -2.84
CA THR A 45 5.35 -16.78 -2.47
C THR A 45 5.18 -16.48 -0.98
N THR A 46 4.09 -15.81 -0.62
CA THR A 46 3.74 -15.50 0.77
C THR A 46 2.30 -15.86 1.05
N PHE A 47 2.02 -16.15 2.33
CA PHE A 47 0.66 -16.35 2.83
C PHE A 47 0.42 -15.40 3.99
N GLU A 48 -0.68 -14.70 3.94
CA GLU A 48 -1.11 -13.78 4.98
C GLU A 48 -2.54 -14.11 5.40
N TYR A 49 -2.80 -13.97 6.70
CA TYR A 49 -4.14 -14.11 7.25
C TYR A 49 -4.42 -12.93 8.21
N GLU A 50 -5.43 -12.17 7.90
CA GLU A 50 -5.86 -11.03 8.69
C GLU A 50 -7.26 -11.25 9.24
N THR A 51 -7.49 -10.82 10.48
CA THR A 51 -8.83 -10.76 11.08
C THR A 51 -9.08 -9.36 11.62
N LYS A 52 -10.26 -8.82 11.31
CA LYS A 52 -10.69 -7.50 11.76
C LYS A 52 -12.07 -7.60 12.38
N SER A 53 -12.30 -6.89 13.47
CA SER A 53 -13.61 -6.79 14.11
C SER A 53 -13.95 -5.33 14.34
N THR A 54 -15.10 -4.89 13.85
CA THR A 54 -15.53 -3.50 13.92
C THR A 54 -17.01 -3.45 14.32
N ASP A 55 -17.38 -2.58 15.24
CA ASP A 55 -18.77 -2.32 15.53
C ASP A 55 -19.33 -1.28 14.56
N ASN A 56 -20.43 -1.61 13.89
CA ASN A 56 -21.11 -0.68 13.01
C ASN A 56 -21.92 0.35 13.81
N TYR A 57 -22.47 1.36 13.12
CA TYR A 57 -23.26 2.44 13.72
C TYR A 57 -24.55 1.96 14.42
N LEU A 58 -25.00 0.72 14.17
CA LEU A 58 -26.14 0.07 14.83
C LEU A 58 -25.72 -0.74 16.08
N GLY A 59 -24.44 -0.70 16.44
CA GLY A 59 -23.89 -1.49 17.56
C GLY A 59 -23.78 -2.98 17.29
N LYS A 60 -23.80 -3.38 15.99
CA LYS A 60 -23.57 -4.77 15.61
C LYS A 60 -22.10 -4.97 15.27
N THR A 61 -21.53 -6.07 15.71
CA THR A 61 -20.16 -6.45 15.39
C THR A 61 -20.09 -7.08 14.00
N VAL A 62 -19.27 -6.50 13.15
CA VAL A 62 -18.89 -7.03 11.85
C VAL A 62 -17.50 -7.66 11.98
N LYS A 63 -17.36 -8.92 11.58
CA LYS A 63 -16.08 -9.62 11.53
C LYS A 63 -15.67 -9.80 10.09
N GLU A 64 -14.43 -9.48 9.79
CA GLU A 64 -13.82 -9.64 8.49
C GLU A 64 -12.60 -10.55 8.61
N TYR A 65 -12.49 -11.50 7.72
CA TYR A 65 -11.38 -12.45 7.60
C TYR A 65 -10.84 -12.34 6.19
N THR A 66 -9.55 -12.09 6.05
CA THR A 66 -8.88 -12.02 4.76
C THR A 66 -7.74 -13.02 4.73
N LYS A 67 -7.71 -13.85 3.69
CA LYS A 67 -6.59 -14.74 3.37
C LYS A 67 -5.99 -14.26 2.07
N THR A 68 -4.73 -13.92 2.09
CA THR A 68 -3.99 -13.55 0.90
C THR A 68 -2.93 -14.59 0.63
N HIS A 69 -2.91 -15.10 -0.57
CA HIS A 69 -1.84 -15.95 -1.09
C HIS A 69 -1.18 -15.24 -2.26
N GLU A 70 0.02 -14.76 -2.07
CA GLU A 70 0.85 -14.29 -3.15
C GLU A 70 1.40 -15.50 -3.90
N ILE A 71 0.80 -15.80 -5.05
CA ILE A 71 1.12 -16.97 -5.87
C ILE A 71 2.50 -16.79 -6.51
N PHE A 72 2.80 -15.56 -6.88
CA PHE A 72 4.03 -15.22 -7.58
C PHE A 72 4.34 -13.74 -7.38
N GLN A 73 5.60 -13.42 -7.10
CA GLN A 73 6.12 -12.06 -7.15
C GLN A 73 7.50 -12.09 -7.81
N ALA A 74 7.69 -11.29 -8.83
CA ALA A 74 8.97 -11.04 -9.45
C ALA A 74 9.40 -9.61 -9.17
N TYR A 75 10.63 -9.46 -8.70
CA TYR A 75 11.30 -8.19 -8.49
C TYR A 75 12.46 -8.05 -9.48
N PHE A 76 12.55 -6.89 -10.07
CA PHE A 76 13.63 -6.51 -10.95
C PHE A 76 14.19 -5.16 -10.50
N SER A 77 15.52 -5.02 -10.43
CA SER A 77 16.15 -3.72 -10.24
C SER A 77 17.39 -3.57 -11.08
N GLN A 78 17.62 -2.34 -11.54
CA GLN A 78 18.84 -1.94 -12.25
C GLN A 78 19.39 -0.67 -11.58
N PRO A 79 20.33 -0.85 -10.62
CA PRO A 79 20.86 0.27 -9.82
C PRO A 79 21.52 1.36 -10.66
N ASN A 80 22.26 1.01 -11.72
CA ASN A 80 22.90 2.00 -12.60
C ASN A 80 21.90 2.95 -13.28
N TRP A 81 20.66 2.50 -13.47
CA TRP A 81 19.57 3.30 -14.01
C TRP A 81 18.65 3.84 -12.91
N GLN A 82 18.89 3.45 -11.65
CA GLN A 82 18.00 3.75 -10.53
C GLN A 82 16.53 3.43 -10.87
N PHE A 83 16.32 2.26 -11.45
CA PHE A 83 15.02 1.77 -11.88
C PHE A 83 14.74 0.41 -11.28
N ALA A 84 13.52 0.23 -10.78
CA ALA A 84 13.03 -1.05 -10.30
C ALA A 84 11.59 -1.30 -10.74
N ALA A 85 11.23 -2.56 -10.83
CA ALA A 85 9.88 -3.02 -11.15
C ALA A 85 9.50 -4.23 -10.29
N ILE A 86 8.24 -4.29 -9.89
CA ILE A 86 7.62 -5.46 -9.28
C ILE A 86 6.45 -5.87 -10.15
N TYR A 87 6.29 -7.16 -10.35
CA TYR A 87 5.07 -7.76 -10.86
C TYR A 87 4.65 -8.89 -9.93
N GLY A 88 3.38 -8.95 -9.59
CA GLY A 88 2.88 -10.00 -8.72
C GLY A 88 1.46 -10.44 -9.07
N LEU A 89 1.16 -11.64 -8.61
CA LEU A 89 -0.14 -12.29 -8.71
C LEU A 89 -0.54 -12.79 -7.33
N LYS A 90 -1.71 -12.32 -6.85
CA LYS A 90 -2.27 -12.71 -5.55
C LYS A 90 -3.65 -13.32 -5.73
N SER A 91 -3.97 -14.33 -4.92
CA SER A 91 -5.33 -14.76 -4.66
C SER A 91 -5.78 -14.23 -3.31
N ILE A 92 -6.96 -13.65 -3.24
CA ILE A 92 -7.52 -13.05 -2.05
C ILE A 92 -8.90 -13.68 -1.79
N ASP A 93 -9.04 -14.29 -0.60
CA ASP A 93 -10.31 -14.75 -0.08
C ASP A 93 -10.70 -13.87 1.10
N ARG A 94 -11.80 -13.12 0.96
CA ARG A 94 -12.35 -12.29 2.00
C ARG A 94 -13.71 -12.84 2.43
N ARG A 95 -13.92 -12.91 3.73
CA ARG A 95 -15.20 -13.26 4.31
C ARG A 95 -15.61 -12.21 5.32
N GLN A 96 -16.81 -11.66 5.14
CA GLN A 96 -17.42 -10.74 6.08
C GLN A 96 -18.62 -11.40 6.75
N GLU A 97 -18.70 -11.30 8.07
CA GLU A 97 -19.79 -11.84 8.89
C GLU A 97 -20.41 -10.75 9.77
N GLU A 98 -21.71 -10.60 9.66
CA GLU A 98 -22.55 -9.83 10.60
C GLU A 98 -23.72 -10.73 11.02
N LYS A 99 -24.34 -10.48 12.17
CA LYS A 99 -25.46 -11.30 12.64
C LYS A 99 -26.57 -11.39 11.60
N GLY A 100 -26.73 -12.59 11.02
CA GLY A 100 -27.74 -12.89 9.98
C GLY A 100 -27.32 -12.53 8.55
N TYR A 101 -26.08 -12.07 8.35
CA TYR A 101 -25.52 -11.78 7.02
C TYR A 101 -24.10 -12.34 6.92
N HIS A 102 -23.76 -12.90 5.79
CA HIS A 102 -22.39 -13.26 5.43
C HIS A 102 -22.14 -12.94 3.96
N GLU A 103 -20.94 -12.49 3.68
CA GLU A 103 -20.45 -12.24 2.32
C GLU A 103 -19.10 -12.90 2.16
N ASN A 104 -18.91 -13.61 1.06
CA ASN A 104 -17.63 -14.17 0.67
C ASN A 104 -17.21 -13.53 -0.65
N GLU A 105 -15.99 -13.07 -0.72
CA GLU A 105 -15.36 -12.58 -1.93
C GLU A 105 -14.13 -13.42 -2.22
N THR A 106 -14.03 -13.94 -3.45
CA THR A 106 -12.83 -14.57 -3.97
C THR A 106 -12.33 -13.78 -5.15
N SER A 107 -11.07 -13.41 -5.15
CA SER A 107 -10.50 -12.60 -6.22
C SER A 107 -9.09 -13.00 -6.58
N LEU A 108 -8.72 -12.71 -7.82
CA LEU A 108 -7.38 -12.79 -8.36
C LEU A 108 -6.90 -11.38 -8.70
N GLN A 109 -5.79 -10.99 -8.13
CA GLN A 109 -5.21 -9.67 -8.29
C GLN A 109 -3.87 -9.75 -8.99
N ASN A 110 -3.73 -9.02 -10.09
CA ASN A 110 -2.47 -8.73 -10.75
C ASN A 110 -2.02 -7.33 -10.36
N TYR A 111 -0.75 -7.15 -10.06
CA TYR A 111 -0.21 -5.83 -9.79
C TYR A 111 1.15 -5.63 -10.44
N ILE A 112 1.39 -4.39 -10.85
CA ILE A 112 2.65 -3.90 -11.36
C ILE A 112 3.01 -2.66 -10.56
N SER A 113 4.26 -2.58 -10.12
CA SER A 113 4.82 -1.37 -9.53
C SER A 113 6.11 -1.01 -10.23
N LEU A 114 6.26 0.24 -10.59
CA LEU A 114 7.44 0.78 -11.25
C LEU A 114 8.01 1.92 -10.41
N ASN A 115 9.32 1.95 -10.23
CA ASN A 115 10.02 3.03 -9.55
C ASN A 115 11.19 3.52 -10.40
N LYS A 116 11.30 4.82 -10.57
CA LYS A 116 12.43 5.50 -11.20
C LYS A 116 12.90 6.64 -10.30
N THR A 117 14.17 6.60 -9.89
CA THR A 117 14.81 7.65 -9.09
C THR A 117 15.76 8.46 -9.95
N PHE A 118 15.85 9.75 -9.66
CA PHE A 118 16.75 10.73 -10.25
C PHE A 118 17.50 11.43 -9.12
N THR A 119 18.80 11.20 -9.03
CA THR A 119 19.67 11.93 -8.11
C THR A 119 19.92 13.32 -8.66
N ILE A 120 19.39 14.34 -7.98
CA ILE A 120 19.52 15.75 -8.37
C ILE A 120 20.87 16.32 -7.90
N GLY A 121 21.43 15.76 -6.81
CA GLY A 121 22.63 16.26 -6.15
C GLY A 121 22.32 17.16 -4.94
N ASN A 122 23.36 17.53 -4.19
CA ASN A 122 23.24 18.31 -2.95
C ASN A 122 22.31 17.69 -1.89
N GLY A 123 22.21 16.35 -1.88
CA GLY A 123 21.36 15.60 -0.95
C GLY A 123 19.89 15.50 -1.37
N PHE A 124 19.54 15.91 -2.59
CA PHE A 124 18.19 15.77 -3.15
C PHE A 124 18.08 14.60 -4.10
N ASP A 125 17.05 13.78 -3.91
CA ASP A 125 16.59 12.76 -4.84
C ASP A 125 15.10 12.96 -5.17
N PHE A 126 14.75 12.69 -6.42
CA PHE A 126 13.40 12.72 -6.92
C PHE A 126 13.02 11.35 -7.46
N SER A 127 11.92 10.78 -7.00
CA SER A 127 11.43 9.48 -7.46
C SER A 127 10.04 9.57 -8.04
N LEU A 128 9.77 8.75 -9.03
CA LEU A 128 8.45 8.53 -9.60
C LEU A 128 8.07 7.08 -9.37
N VAL A 129 6.99 6.85 -8.65
CA VAL A 129 6.40 5.52 -8.47
C VAL A 129 5.06 5.47 -9.16
N TYR A 130 4.83 4.41 -9.92
CA TYR A 130 3.55 4.10 -10.56
C TYR A 130 3.12 2.71 -10.19
N ASP A 131 1.92 2.57 -9.66
CA ASP A 131 1.30 1.31 -9.31
C ASP A 131 0.03 1.10 -10.13
N LEU A 132 -0.15 -0.11 -10.63
CA LEU A 132 -1.36 -0.58 -11.29
C LEU A 132 -1.78 -1.90 -10.67
N MET A 133 -3.02 -1.97 -10.20
CA MET A 133 -3.65 -3.20 -9.72
C MET A 133 -4.90 -3.50 -10.56
N TYR A 134 -5.02 -4.73 -10.99
CA TYR A 134 -6.21 -5.28 -11.63
C TYR A 134 -6.69 -6.47 -10.81
N THR A 135 -7.90 -6.38 -10.30
CA THR A 135 -8.53 -7.42 -9.51
C THR A 135 -9.79 -7.91 -10.20
N ASP A 136 -9.87 -9.21 -10.41
CA ASP A 136 -11.04 -9.92 -10.95
C ASP A 136 -11.57 -10.84 -9.86
N GLY A 137 -12.84 -10.72 -9.52
CA GLY A 137 -13.40 -11.44 -8.39
C GLY A 137 -14.89 -11.74 -8.51
N ASN A 138 -15.35 -12.52 -7.56
CA ASN A 138 -16.75 -12.85 -7.39
C ASN A 138 -17.16 -12.67 -5.93
N ILE A 139 -18.37 -12.16 -5.72
CA ILE A 139 -18.99 -11.97 -4.42
C ILE A 139 -20.20 -12.87 -4.31
N ASP A 140 -20.27 -13.63 -3.21
CA ASP A 140 -21.41 -14.44 -2.81
C ASP A 140 -21.98 -13.95 -1.50
N SER A 141 -23.28 -13.68 -1.47
CA SER A 141 -24.01 -13.28 -0.27
C SER A 141 -25.40 -13.92 -0.26
N PRO A 142 -26.16 -13.83 0.86
CA PRO A 142 -27.53 -14.35 0.89
C PRO A 142 -28.48 -13.73 -0.15
N TYR A 143 -28.11 -12.58 -0.70
CA TYR A 143 -28.91 -11.85 -1.67
C TYR A 143 -28.44 -11.99 -3.11
N VAL A 144 -27.16 -12.36 -3.31
CA VAL A 144 -26.53 -12.41 -4.63
C VAL A 144 -25.51 -13.53 -4.64
N THR A 145 -25.56 -14.36 -5.67
CA THR A 145 -24.57 -15.43 -5.91
C THR A 145 -23.82 -15.15 -7.20
N GLY A 146 -22.48 -15.24 -7.13
CA GLY A 146 -21.60 -15.07 -8.29
C GLY A 146 -21.63 -13.66 -8.88
N LEU A 147 -21.77 -12.61 -8.04
CA LEU A 147 -21.63 -11.25 -8.53
C LEU A 147 -20.19 -11.00 -8.97
N HIS A 148 -19.98 -10.91 -10.25
CA HIS A 148 -18.67 -10.62 -10.82
C HIS A 148 -18.26 -9.18 -10.57
N THR A 149 -17.03 -8.98 -10.12
CA THR A 149 -16.45 -7.68 -9.84
C THR A 149 -15.11 -7.53 -10.53
N VAL A 150 -14.89 -6.38 -11.11
CA VAL A 150 -13.59 -6.00 -11.68
C VAL A 150 -13.15 -4.68 -11.04
N THR A 151 -11.97 -4.66 -10.45
CA THR A 151 -11.38 -3.43 -9.90
C THR A 151 -10.09 -3.10 -10.61
N VAL A 152 -9.93 -1.85 -10.98
CA VAL A 152 -8.70 -1.30 -11.53
C VAL A 152 -8.28 -0.13 -10.65
N ASP A 153 -7.13 -0.27 -10.00
CA ASP A 153 -6.53 0.79 -9.19
C ASP A 153 -5.25 1.28 -9.84
N ASN A 154 -5.11 2.59 -9.91
CA ASN A 154 -3.90 3.25 -10.39
C ASN A 154 -3.44 4.25 -9.33
N SER A 155 -2.13 4.28 -9.09
CA SER A 155 -1.51 5.28 -8.22
C SER A 155 -0.25 5.83 -8.89
N PHE A 156 -0.06 7.12 -8.80
CA PHE A 156 1.13 7.82 -9.25
C PHE A 156 1.66 8.70 -8.12
N ARG A 157 2.91 8.45 -7.70
CA ARG A 157 3.54 9.11 -6.55
C ARG A 157 4.88 9.74 -6.90
N PRO A 158 4.93 11.00 -7.33
CA PRO A 158 6.16 11.78 -7.29
C PRO A 158 6.59 12.02 -5.84
N THR A 159 7.86 11.74 -5.57
CA THR A 159 8.46 11.82 -4.24
C THR A 159 9.72 12.67 -4.31
N LEU A 160 9.88 13.57 -3.36
CA LEU A 160 11.10 14.36 -3.18
C LEU A 160 11.68 14.04 -1.81
N THR A 161 12.94 13.62 -1.78
CA THR A 161 13.69 13.42 -0.55
C THR A 161 14.87 14.38 -0.47
N TYR A 162 15.24 14.76 0.72
CA TYR A 162 16.40 15.57 1.01
C TYR A 162 17.08 15.09 2.27
N PHE A 163 18.41 15.00 2.23
CA PHE A 163 19.21 14.73 3.40
C PHE A 163 20.48 15.58 3.38
N ASN A 164 20.76 16.27 4.50
CA ASN A 164 21.99 17.01 4.72
C ASN A 164 22.82 16.30 5.79
N SER A 165 24.00 15.81 5.40
CA SER A 165 24.91 15.07 6.28
C SER A 165 25.50 15.91 7.40
N ASP A 166 25.73 17.20 7.17
CA ASP A 166 26.36 18.09 8.17
C ASP A 166 25.40 18.36 9.33
N TRP A 167 24.11 18.44 9.03
CA TRP A 167 23.06 18.67 10.04
C TRP A 167 22.40 17.39 10.52
N ASN A 168 22.71 16.25 9.86
CA ASN A 168 22.01 14.99 10.09
C ASN A 168 20.48 15.14 10.08
N ALA A 169 19.97 15.91 9.13
CA ALA A 169 18.56 16.24 9.02
C ALA A 169 18.11 16.19 7.57
N GLY A 170 16.85 15.88 7.37
CA GLY A 170 16.27 15.80 6.04
C GLY A 170 14.75 15.83 6.06
N PHE A 171 14.18 15.58 4.92
CA PHE A 171 12.74 15.36 4.80
C PHE A 171 12.43 14.36 3.68
N TYR A 172 11.30 13.74 3.83
CA TYR A 172 10.60 12.96 2.83
C TYR A 172 9.30 13.67 2.50
N SER A 173 8.96 13.78 1.22
CA SER A 173 7.70 14.35 0.78
C SER A 173 7.19 13.63 -0.46
N ASN A 174 5.92 13.28 -0.47
CA ASN A 174 5.27 12.78 -1.67
C ASN A 174 3.91 13.47 -1.91
N VAL A 175 3.51 13.44 -3.17
CA VAL A 175 2.14 13.70 -3.60
C VAL A 175 1.67 12.42 -4.27
N GLU A 176 0.48 11.93 -3.92
CA GLU A 176 -0.10 10.76 -4.56
C GLU A 176 -1.38 11.16 -5.28
N TYR A 177 -1.52 10.66 -6.49
CA TYR A 177 -2.74 10.66 -7.27
C TYR A 177 -3.25 9.23 -7.37
N LEU A 178 -4.46 8.99 -6.88
CA LEU A 178 -5.13 7.70 -6.90
C LEU A 178 -6.35 7.77 -7.81
N TYR A 179 -6.51 6.77 -8.65
CA TYR A 179 -7.74 6.48 -9.37
C TYR A 179 -8.09 5.02 -9.18
N SER A 180 -9.32 4.75 -8.76
CA SER A 180 -9.86 3.41 -8.60
C SER A 180 -11.22 3.33 -9.30
N ARG A 181 -11.43 2.25 -10.04
CA ARG A 181 -12.71 1.92 -10.64
C ARG A 181 -13.09 0.49 -10.28
N ASN A 182 -14.23 0.35 -9.64
CA ASN A 182 -14.82 -0.94 -9.30
C ASN A 182 -16.12 -1.13 -10.07
N ASP A 183 -16.16 -2.11 -10.96
CA ASP A 183 -17.33 -2.51 -11.73
C ASP A 183 -17.94 -3.77 -11.11
N LYS A 184 -19.18 -3.65 -10.66
CA LYS A 184 -19.95 -4.73 -10.04
C LYS A 184 -21.09 -5.17 -10.96
N SER A 185 -20.75 -5.63 -12.17
CA SER A 185 -21.67 -6.18 -13.18
C SER A 185 -23.06 -5.53 -13.21
N SER A 186 -24.05 -6.16 -12.55
CA SER A 186 -25.43 -5.68 -12.54
C SER A 186 -25.76 -4.61 -11.50
N TRP A 187 -24.83 -4.30 -10.58
CA TRP A 187 -25.08 -3.37 -9.48
C TRP A 187 -24.59 -1.96 -9.75
N GLY A 188 -23.67 -1.80 -10.68
CA GLY A 188 -23.16 -0.51 -11.09
C GLY A 188 -21.65 -0.38 -10.97
N VAL A 189 -21.18 0.84 -11.14
CA VAL A 189 -19.77 1.21 -11.13
C VAL A 189 -19.52 2.20 -10.01
N ARG A 190 -18.43 2.00 -9.27
CA ARG A 190 -17.91 2.97 -8.33
C ARG A 190 -16.57 3.49 -8.84
N GLU A 191 -16.44 4.78 -8.91
CA GLU A 191 -15.19 5.46 -9.24
C GLU A 191 -14.71 6.27 -8.02
N GLU A 192 -13.42 6.17 -7.73
CA GLU A 192 -12.75 6.94 -6.68
C GLU A 192 -11.57 7.67 -7.29
N GLU A 193 -11.53 8.99 -7.12
CA GLU A 193 -10.38 9.82 -7.43
C GLU A 193 -9.83 10.45 -6.16
N GLY A 194 -8.52 10.32 -5.93
CA GLY A 194 -7.90 10.79 -4.72
C GLY A 194 -6.61 11.56 -4.96
N GLN A 195 -6.33 12.46 -4.03
CA GLN A 195 -5.04 13.15 -3.93
C GLN A 195 -4.61 13.12 -2.49
N SER A 196 -3.34 12.80 -2.25
CA SER A 196 -2.74 12.93 -0.93
C SER A 196 -1.41 13.66 -1.00
N ILE A 197 -1.05 14.29 0.11
CA ILE A 197 0.24 14.94 0.33
C ILE A 197 0.76 14.43 1.66
N LEU A 198 1.99 13.95 1.65
CA LEU A 198 2.73 13.57 2.84
C LEU A 198 4.01 14.39 2.90
N PHE A 199 4.31 14.93 4.07
CA PHE A 199 5.56 15.62 4.36
C PHE A 199 6.09 15.18 5.72
N GLN A 200 7.33 14.68 5.74
CA GLN A 200 7.95 14.13 6.94
C GLN A 200 9.36 14.69 7.11
N PRO A 201 9.53 15.80 7.81
CA PRO A 201 10.84 16.25 8.25
C PRO A 201 11.37 15.36 9.38
N TYR A 202 12.68 15.13 9.40
CA TYR A 202 13.34 14.33 10.43
C TYR A 202 14.74 14.81 10.75
N LYS A 203 15.23 14.42 11.93
CA LYS A 203 16.60 14.65 12.37
C LYS A 203 17.16 13.40 13.05
N ARG A 204 18.44 13.10 12.78
CA ARG A 204 19.16 11.97 13.36
C ARG A 204 20.12 12.41 14.45
N PHE A 205 20.18 11.60 15.50
CA PHE A 205 21.10 11.73 16.64
C PHE A 205 21.69 10.36 16.94
N GLY A 206 22.85 10.05 16.35
CA GLY A 206 23.40 8.70 16.38
C GLY A 206 22.44 7.69 15.76
N ALA A 207 22.07 6.66 16.52
CA ALA A 207 21.14 5.62 16.10
C ALA A 207 19.65 6.02 16.15
N TRP A 208 19.34 7.19 16.69
CA TRP A 208 17.97 7.70 16.82
C TRP A 208 17.60 8.60 15.65
N GLU A 209 16.37 8.46 15.16
CA GLU A 209 15.74 9.38 14.23
C GLU A 209 14.41 9.88 14.83
N PHE A 210 14.21 11.18 14.83
CA PHE A 210 13.00 11.85 15.29
C PHE A 210 12.38 12.60 14.13
N GLY A 211 11.11 12.38 13.88
CA GLY A 211 10.37 13.02 12.80
C GLY A 211 8.93 13.35 13.18
N ILE A 212 8.30 14.10 12.33
CA ILE A 212 6.84 14.34 12.39
C ILE A 212 6.30 14.10 10.99
N GLU A 213 5.28 13.27 10.87
CA GLU A 213 4.55 13.07 9.63
C GLU A 213 3.33 14.00 9.59
N PHE A 214 3.22 14.75 8.53
CA PHE A 214 2.03 15.52 8.17
C PHE A 214 1.39 14.87 6.95
N PHE A 215 0.12 14.52 7.08
CA PHE A 215 -0.62 13.90 6.01
C PHE A 215 -1.93 14.62 5.75
N TYR A 216 -2.24 14.79 4.49
CA TYR A 216 -3.52 15.28 4.00
C TYR A 216 -3.98 14.43 2.83
N GLN A 217 -5.24 14.01 2.85
CA GLN A 217 -5.85 13.27 1.76
C GLN A 217 -7.25 13.81 1.48
N LYS A 218 -7.60 13.88 0.19
CA LYS A 218 -8.96 14.13 -0.26
C LYS A 218 -9.33 13.12 -1.34
N LYS A 219 -10.48 12.48 -1.18
CA LYS A 219 -11.02 11.50 -2.12
C LYS A 219 -12.43 11.88 -2.51
N HIS A 220 -12.76 11.68 -3.77
CA HIS A 220 -14.09 11.79 -4.35
C HIS A 220 -14.53 10.38 -4.75
N ASN A 221 -15.72 9.98 -4.33
CA ASN A 221 -16.33 8.72 -4.72
C ASN A 221 -17.63 9.02 -5.46
N ASP A 222 -17.75 8.53 -6.68
CA ASP A 222 -18.96 8.58 -7.48
C ASP A 222 -19.47 7.15 -7.69
N GLU A 223 -20.73 6.90 -7.33
CA GLU A 223 -21.42 5.64 -7.60
C GLU A 223 -22.41 5.83 -8.74
N PHE A 224 -22.30 4.98 -9.74
CA PHE A 224 -23.14 4.98 -10.92
C PHE A 224 -24.05 3.75 -10.93
N ASN A 225 -25.33 3.97 -11.19
CA ASN A 225 -26.28 2.90 -11.46
C ASN A 225 -26.95 3.17 -12.81
N HIS A 226 -26.86 2.21 -13.74
CA HIS A 226 -27.37 2.36 -15.13
C HIS A 226 -26.86 3.64 -15.81
N GLY A 227 -25.59 4.00 -15.59
CA GLY A 227 -24.95 5.18 -16.20
C GLY A 227 -25.35 6.53 -15.61
N LYS A 228 -26.11 6.55 -14.52
CA LYS A 228 -26.46 7.77 -13.78
C LYS A 228 -25.77 7.78 -12.43
N ILE A 229 -25.32 8.96 -12.01
CA ILE A 229 -24.76 9.14 -10.66
C ILE A 229 -25.88 8.87 -9.65
N ASN A 230 -25.68 7.85 -8.82
CA ASN A 230 -26.59 7.43 -7.76
C ASN A 230 -26.22 8.07 -6.43
N ASP A 231 -24.91 8.14 -6.14
CA ASP A 231 -24.37 8.77 -4.95
C ASP A 231 -23.02 9.44 -5.24
N ARG A 232 -22.73 10.47 -4.47
CA ARG A 232 -21.47 11.20 -4.52
C ARG A 232 -21.02 11.52 -3.10
N SER A 233 -19.81 11.13 -2.75
CA SER A 233 -19.24 11.43 -1.44
C SER A 233 -17.84 12.02 -1.56
N ILE A 234 -17.49 12.85 -0.58
CA ILE A 234 -16.15 13.43 -0.44
C ILE A 234 -15.63 13.02 0.92
N TYR A 235 -14.45 12.42 0.92
CA TYR A 235 -13.72 12.08 2.12
C TYR A 235 -12.48 12.97 2.23
N THR A 236 -12.24 13.51 3.41
CA THR A 236 -11.04 14.29 3.72
C THR A 236 -10.43 13.78 5.00
N GLU A 237 -9.14 13.53 4.99
CA GLU A 237 -8.37 13.10 6.14
C GLU A 237 -7.15 14.01 6.33
N THR A 238 -6.88 14.36 7.58
CA THR A 238 -5.68 15.11 7.95
C THR A 238 -5.20 14.59 9.29
N TYR A 239 -3.93 14.25 9.38
CA TYR A 239 -3.30 13.92 10.64
C TYR A 239 -1.86 14.42 10.69
N TYR A 240 -1.33 14.47 11.91
CA TYR A 240 0.09 14.63 12.19
C TYR A 240 0.48 13.59 13.22
N GLU A 241 1.60 12.93 12.98
CA GLU A 241 2.05 11.81 13.80
C GLU A 241 3.55 11.97 14.12
N PRO A 242 3.95 12.02 15.39
CA PRO A 242 5.35 11.94 15.76
C PRO A 242 5.90 10.55 15.49
N ILE A 243 7.11 10.50 14.94
CA ILE A 243 7.81 9.26 14.61
C ILE A 243 9.13 9.23 15.38
N ILE A 244 9.38 8.13 16.07
CA ILE A 244 10.67 7.82 16.68
C ILE A 244 11.16 6.51 16.09
N LYS A 245 12.37 6.53 15.54
CA LYS A 245 13.01 5.36 14.98
C LYS A 245 14.36 5.14 15.65
N TYR A 246 14.65 3.92 15.98
CA TYR A 246 15.96 3.49 16.48
C TYR A 246 16.56 2.45 15.55
N ALA A 247 17.74 2.68 15.02
CA ALA A 247 18.49 1.75 14.17
C ALA A 247 19.43 0.91 15.02
N PHE A 248 19.25 -0.42 15.02
CA PHE A 248 20.17 -1.36 15.63
C PHE A 248 21.28 -1.70 14.64
N GLU A 249 22.53 -1.74 15.09
CA GLU A 249 23.70 -1.97 14.22
C GLU A 249 23.63 -3.31 13.43
N ASN A 250 22.90 -4.31 13.91
CA ASN A 250 22.84 -5.63 13.27
C ASN A 250 21.45 -6.29 13.25
N ALA A 251 20.38 -5.57 13.58
CA ALA A 251 19.09 -6.20 13.84
C ALA A 251 17.87 -5.42 13.27
N GLY A 252 18.08 -4.49 12.33
CA GLY A 252 16.97 -3.72 11.76
C GLY A 252 16.58 -2.48 12.56
N ASN A 253 15.35 -2.04 12.44
CA ASN A 253 14.86 -0.80 13.03
C ASN A 253 13.67 -1.06 13.96
N LEU A 254 13.60 -0.32 15.06
CA LEU A 254 12.40 -0.20 15.89
C LEU A 254 11.67 1.10 15.52
N TYR A 255 10.40 0.98 15.21
CA TYR A 255 9.52 2.12 14.96
C TYR A 255 8.53 2.29 16.10
N LEU A 256 8.36 3.52 16.56
CA LEU A 256 7.28 3.94 17.43
C LEU A 256 6.50 5.04 16.71
N ARG A 257 5.22 4.77 16.48
CA ARG A 257 4.21 5.73 16.01
C ARG A 257 3.12 5.83 17.09
N THR A 258 2.56 6.98 17.29
CA THR A 258 1.54 7.21 18.33
C THR A 258 0.20 7.60 17.75
#